data_2aa0e90dc6d85d9c8a33d6f48d022a1c
#
_entry.id   2aa0e90dc6d85d9c8a33d6f48d022a1c
#
_cell.length_a   1.000
_cell.length_b   1.000
_cell.length_c   1.000
_cell.angle_alpha   90.00
_cell.angle_beta   90.00
_cell.angle_gamma   90.00
#
_symmetry.space_group_name_H-M   'P 1'
#
loop_
_entity.id
_entity.type
_entity.pdbx_description
1 polymer ?
#
loop_
_entity_poly.entity_id
_entity_poly.type
_entity_poly.pdbx_seq_one_letter_code
_entity_poly.pdbx_strand_id
1 'polypeptide(L)'
;MLPSAKALALVVLAAACGAARAETLTVGSMRFTESYILGELVAKTSGARHRPGLGNTGIVFAALTAGSIDLYPEYTGTIAKEILRLEGRPGLAELDRALAPLGLGAGFPLGFNNSYALAMREERAQALAVQTVSDLARHPGLRLGLSQEFIGRADGWPGLKAAYRLPQATPSGLDHGLAYEAIGAGQIDVMDVYTTDAKIARYGLRVLRDDRGFFPRYDAVLLYRRDAPARHPEAFAALRRLEGSIDEQQMIRMNAAAELDGRSFAEAASLFDRKEGTVHTRRTFLSLLFGADFWRLSREHLLLVGASVAASILAGVPLGIAAAKLPRAAQLILGLVGVIQTIPSLALFAFLIALVGSIGTVPALIALFLYALLPIVRNTHAGLAQTRRGLVEAGMAVGLSRRQLLSKVELPLALPSILAGIKTSAVINVGTATIAAFIGAGGYGERIVTGLALNDNATLLAGAVPAAALALLVQGAFELGERRFAWMARAREAKSVL
;
A
#
# COMPACT_ATOMS: atom_id res chain seq x y z
N MET A 1 32.68 26.92 3.02
CA MET A 1 32.41 26.28 4.31
C MET A 1 31.21 25.36 4.09
N LEU A 2 31.43 24.04 4.11
CA LEU A 2 30.36 23.04 4.04
C LEU A 2 29.79 22.90 5.45
N PRO A 3 28.44 22.84 5.63
CA PRO A 3 27.88 22.59 6.94
C PRO A 3 28.31 21.19 7.40
N SER A 4 28.71 21.09 8.65
CA SER A 4 29.19 19.84 9.24
C SER A 4 28.07 18.79 9.28
N ALA A 5 28.42 17.51 9.17
CA ALA A 5 27.46 16.38 9.24
C ALA A 5 26.57 16.42 10.50
N LYS A 6 27.02 17.11 11.56
CA LYS A 6 26.24 17.39 12.77
C LYS A 6 25.05 18.34 12.53
N ALA A 7 25.18 19.31 11.60
CA ALA A 7 24.08 20.23 11.27
C ALA A 7 22.98 19.53 10.46
N LEU A 8 23.33 18.57 9.60
CA LEU A 8 22.36 17.78 8.84
C LEU A 8 21.59 16.79 9.74
N ALA A 9 22.28 16.19 10.72
CA ALA A 9 21.65 15.33 11.73
C ALA A 9 20.72 16.14 12.65
N LEU A 10 21.05 17.40 12.97
CA LEU A 10 20.20 18.26 13.79
C LEU A 10 18.92 18.71 13.07
N VAL A 11 18.97 18.94 11.76
CA VAL A 11 17.78 19.30 10.95
C VAL A 11 16.83 18.11 10.81
N VAL A 12 17.37 16.89 10.69
CA VAL A 12 16.55 15.66 10.69
C VAL A 12 15.97 15.39 12.08
N LEU A 13 16.73 15.66 13.16
CA LEU A 13 16.24 15.51 14.53
C LEU A 13 15.24 16.62 14.93
N ALA A 14 15.43 17.87 14.47
CA ALA A 14 14.52 18.98 14.74
C ALA A 14 13.16 18.83 14.03
N ALA A 15 13.11 18.14 12.89
CA ALA A 15 11.86 17.76 12.23
C ALA A 15 11.09 16.66 13.01
N ALA A 16 11.74 15.94 13.93
CA ALA A 16 11.15 14.94 14.80
C ALA A 16 10.63 15.50 16.15
N CYS A 17 11.06 16.69 16.55
CA CYS A 17 10.56 17.41 17.74
C CYS A 17 9.42 18.36 17.38
N GLY A 18 8.37 17.85 16.74
CA GLY A 18 7.09 18.56 16.58
C GLY A 18 6.26 18.40 17.85
N ALA A 19 5.88 19.53 18.47
CA ALA A 19 4.91 19.76 19.52
C ALA A 19 4.09 18.53 19.94
N ALA A 20 3.95 18.28 21.22
CA ALA A 20 3.01 17.35 21.82
C ALA A 20 1.56 17.72 21.36
N ARG A 21 1.20 17.29 20.15
CA ARG A 21 -0.18 17.22 19.71
C ARG A 21 -0.80 16.13 20.56
N ALA A 22 -1.94 16.39 21.18
CA ALA A 22 -2.76 15.35 21.77
C ALA A 22 -2.80 14.18 20.77
N GLU A 23 -2.27 13.05 21.19
CA GLU A 23 -2.09 11.88 20.32
C GLU A 23 -3.49 11.41 19.90
N THR A 24 -3.85 11.61 18.66
CA THR A 24 -5.19 11.26 18.14
C THR A 24 -5.25 9.76 17.97
N LEU A 25 -6.25 9.11 18.57
CA LEU A 25 -6.51 7.68 18.37
C LEU A 25 -6.51 7.34 16.88
N THR A 26 -5.80 6.28 16.50
CA THR A 26 -5.64 5.90 15.09
C THR A 26 -6.20 4.50 14.85
N VAL A 27 -7.18 4.42 13.93
CA VAL A 27 -7.81 3.17 13.50
C VAL A 27 -7.19 2.71 12.18
N GLY A 28 -6.79 1.45 12.09
CA GLY A 28 -6.37 0.82 10.83
C GLY A 28 -7.51 0.05 10.18
N SER A 29 -7.34 -0.31 8.90
CA SER A 29 -8.18 -1.30 8.23
C SER A 29 -7.39 -2.13 7.21
N MET A 30 -7.83 -3.36 6.95
CA MET A 30 -7.33 -4.23 5.90
C MET A 30 -7.86 -3.80 4.52
N ARG A 31 -7.35 -4.44 3.45
CA ARG A 31 -7.70 -4.10 2.05
C ARG A 31 -8.86 -4.93 1.52
N PHE A 32 -10.03 -4.84 2.15
CA PHE A 32 -11.29 -5.34 1.62
C PHE A 32 -12.45 -4.49 2.14
N THR A 33 -13.54 -4.48 1.44
CA THR A 33 -14.68 -3.56 1.60
C THR A 33 -15.17 -3.44 3.03
N GLU A 34 -15.45 -4.55 3.68
CA GLU A 34 -15.99 -4.58 5.04
C GLU A 34 -15.04 -3.95 6.05
N SER A 35 -13.74 -4.25 5.95
CA SER A 35 -12.74 -3.67 6.85
C SER A 35 -12.61 -2.15 6.69
N TYR A 36 -12.74 -1.63 5.48
CA TYR A 36 -12.79 -0.18 5.26
C TYR A 36 -14.02 0.45 5.90
N ILE A 37 -15.20 -0.15 5.73
CA ILE A 37 -16.47 0.34 6.28
C ILE A 37 -16.43 0.32 7.81
N LEU A 38 -15.97 -0.77 8.39
CA LEU A 38 -15.81 -0.90 9.84
C LEU A 38 -14.77 0.09 10.39
N GLY A 39 -13.66 0.30 9.68
CA GLY A 39 -12.66 1.31 10.02
C GLY A 39 -13.23 2.73 10.05
N GLU A 40 -14.05 3.11 9.06
CA GLU A 40 -14.77 4.38 9.03
C GLU A 40 -15.79 4.49 10.15
N LEU A 41 -16.55 3.43 10.42
CA LEU A 41 -17.54 3.39 11.50
C LEU A 41 -16.88 3.57 12.88
N VAL A 42 -15.80 2.84 13.13
CA VAL A 42 -15.01 2.93 14.37
C VAL A 42 -14.42 4.33 14.53
N ALA A 43 -13.83 4.88 13.44
CA ALA A 43 -13.26 6.22 13.46
C ALA A 43 -14.30 7.29 13.73
N LYS A 44 -15.46 7.23 13.07
CA LYS A 44 -16.59 8.16 13.27
C LYS A 44 -17.13 8.07 14.71
N THR A 45 -17.27 6.86 15.25
CA THR A 45 -17.82 6.64 16.60
C THR A 45 -16.89 7.14 17.69
N SER A 46 -15.57 6.96 17.53
CA SER A 46 -14.56 7.29 18.52
C SER A 46 -13.90 8.66 18.32
N GLY A 47 -14.18 9.37 17.23
CA GLY A 47 -13.43 10.58 16.84
C GLY A 47 -11.99 10.30 16.40
N ALA A 48 -11.65 9.05 16.10
CA ALA A 48 -10.33 8.63 15.71
C ALA A 48 -10.00 9.00 14.25
N ARG A 49 -8.69 8.98 13.94
CA ARG A 49 -8.22 9.09 12.56
C ARG A 49 -8.20 7.71 11.91
N HIS A 50 -8.88 7.52 10.79
CA HIS A 50 -8.79 6.29 10.00
C HIS A 50 -7.54 6.29 9.10
N ARG A 51 -6.83 5.17 9.09
CA ARG A 51 -5.76 4.84 8.14
C ARG A 51 -6.21 3.64 7.30
N PRO A 52 -6.84 3.91 6.15
CA PRO A 52 -7.48 2.87 5.36
C PRO A 52 -6.46 1.99 4.61
N GLY A 53 -6.80 0.71 4.41
CA GLY A 53 -6.17 -0.16 3.44
C GLY A 53 -4.70 -0.46 3.66
N LEU A 54 -4.27 -0.65 4.90
CA LEU A 54 -2.86 -0.86 5.25
C LEU A 54 -2.25 -2.14 4.67
N GLY A 55 -3.07 -3.12 4.33
CA GLY A 55 -2.60 -4.38 3.74
C GLY A 55 -3.44 -5.58 4.18
N ASN A 56 -2.82 -6.77 4.18
CA ASN A 56 -3.38 -8.00 4.72
C ASN A 56 -3.21 -8.06 6.26
N THR A 57 -3.73 -9.12 6.87
CA THR A 57 -3.64 -9.38 8.32
C THR A 57 -2.23 -9.14 8.89
N GLY A 58 -1.18 -9.68 8.25
CA GLY A 58 0.20 -9.57 8.74
C GLY A 58 0.69 -8.12 8.80
N ILE A 59 0.37 -7.30 7.80
CA ILE A 59 0.79 -5.88 7.73
C ILE A 59 0.04 -5.05 8.77
N VAL A 60 -1.28 -5.24 8.90
CA VAL A 60 -2.08 -4.46 9.86
C VAL A 60 -1.73 -4.85 11.29
N PHE A 61 -1.48 -6.14 11.55
CA PHE A 61 -1.00 -6.63 12.83
C PHE A 61 0.38 -6.04 13.19
N ALA A 62 1.32 -6.01 12.24
CA ALA A 62 2.61 -5.36 12.43
C ALA A 62 2.45 -3.85 12.72
N ALA A 63 1.50 -3.17 12.07
CA ALA A 63 1.18 -1.78 12.34
C ALA A 63 0.67 -1.55 13.76
N LEU A 64 -0.18 -2.45 14.27
CA LEU A 64 -0.70 -2.40 15.62
C LEU A 64 0.41 -2.62 16.67
N THR A 65 1.21 -3.67 16.49
CA THR A 65 2.32 -4.00 17.39
C THR A 65 3.40 -2.93 17.44
N ALA A 66 3.67 -2.29 16.29
CA ALA A 66 4.61 -1.17 16.17
C ALA A 66 4.04 0.17 16.70
N GLY A 67 2.76 0.23 17.12
CA GLY A 67 2.13 1.46 17.59
C GLY A 67 1.84 2.49 16.47
N SER A 68 1.87 2.06 15.22
CA SER A 68 1.50 2.91 14.06
C SER A 68 -0.02 3.12 13.96
N ILE A 69 -0.80 2.22 14.55
CA ILE A 69 -2.23 2.30 14.78
C ILE A 69 -2.52 1.83 16.22
N ASP A 70 -3.66 2.22 16.77
CA ASP A 70 -4.06 1.86 18.13
C ASP A 70 -5.05 0.70 18.17
N LEU A 71 -5.86 0.54 17.12
CA LEU A 71 -6.83 -0.53 16.96
C LEU A 71 -7.22 -0.74 15.49
N TYR A 72 -7.83 -1.89 15.21
CA TYR A 72 -8.47 -2.16 13.93
C TYR A 72 -9.53 -3.27 14.05
N PRO A 73 -10.54 -3.32 13.15
CA PRO A 73 -11.49 -4.41 13.07
C PRO A 73 -10.82 -5.71 12.61
N GLU A 74 -11.00 -6.78 13.37
CA GLU A 74 -10.44 -8.11 13.08
C GLU A 74 -11.48 -9.20 13.40
N TYR A 75 -11.19 -10.45 13.11
CA TYR A 75 -12.10 -11.57 13.30
C TYR A 75 -11.49 -12.62 14.23
N THR A 76 -12.33 -13.20 15.12
CA THR A 76 -11.87 -14.17 16.12
C THR A 76 -11.13 -15.36 15.50
N GLY A 77 -11.61 -15.89 14.37
CA GLY A 77 -10.95 -16.99 13.64
C GLY A 77 -9.56 -16.61 13.13
N THR A 78 -9.39 -15.39 12.60
CA THR A 78 -8.11 -14.87 12.12
C THR A 78 -7.13 -14.67 13.29
N ILE A 79 -7.61 -14.10 14.40
CA ILE A 79 -6.79 -13.96 15.62
C ILE A 79 -6.30 -15.33 16.09
N ALA A 80 -7.19 -16.33 16.12
CA ALA A 80 -6.85 -17.68 16.58
C ALA A 80 -5.84 -18.36 15.64
N LYS A 81 -6.14 -18.40 14.34
CA LYS A 81 -5.44 -19.26 13.37
C LYS A 81 -4.23 -18.62 12.74
N GLU A 82 -4.30 -17.34 12.40
CA GLU A 82 -3.23 -16.64 11.68
C GLU A 82 -2.28 -15.89 12.64
N ILE A 83 -2.84 -15.18 13.62
CA ILE A 83 -2.04 -14.35 14.53
C ILE A 83 -1.41 -15.20 15.64
N LEU A 84 -2.24 -15.94 16.39
CA LEU A 84 -1.81 -16.70 17.56
C LEU A 84 -1.46 -18.16 17.26
N ARG A 85 -1.87 -18.69 16.11
CA ARG A 85 -1.65 -20.07 15.65
C ARG A 85 -2.12 -21.12 16.68
N LEU A 86 -3.25 -20.83 17.32
CA LEU A 86 -3.85 -21.72 18.30
C LEU A 86 -4.61 -22.87 17.64
N GLU A 87 -4.56 -24.02 18.26
CA GLU A 87 -5.42 -25.15 17.89
C GLU A 87 -6.82 -24.98 18.49
N GLY A 88 -7.80 -25.73 17.94
CA GLY A 88 -9.17 -25.69 18.44
C GLY A 88 -9.95 -24.44 18.03
N ARG A 89 -10.94 -24.07 18.84
CA ARG A 89 -11.86 -22.94 18.63
C ARG A 89 -11.96 -22.10 19.93
N PRO A 90 -10.93 -21.32 20.24
CA PRO A 90 -10.90 -20.52 21.46
C PRO A 90 -12.00 -19.45 21.43
N GLY A 91 -12.62 -19.20 22.59
CA GLY A 91 -13.56 -18.11 22.76
C GLY A 91 -12.85 -16.73 22.88
N LEU A 92 -13.62 -15.64 22.75
CA LEU A 92 -13.07 -14.28 22.78
C LEU A 92 -12.24 -13.99 24.05
N ALA A 93 -12.71 -14.43 25.22
CA ALA A 93 -11.98 -14.23 26.48
C ALA A 93 -10.65 -15.02 26.54
N GLU A 94 -10.55 -16.13 25.84
CA GLU A 94 -9.31 -16.91 25.74
C GLU A 94 -8.33 -16.21 24.78
N LEU A 95 -8.83 -15.69 23.65
CA LEU A 95 -8.06 -14.89 22.69
C LEU A 95 -7.50 -13.63 23.36
N ASP A 96 -8.33 -12.92 24.12
CA ASP A 96 -7.88 -11.70 24.84
C ASP A 96 -6.76 -12.01 25.84
N ARG A 97 -6.87 -13.14 26.58
CA ARG A 97 -5.80 -13.58 27.49
C ARG A 97 -4.53 -13.96 26.74
N ALA A 98 -4.65 -14.63 25.59
CA ALA A 98 -3.49 -15.04 24.80
C ALA A 98 -2.78 -13.84 24.12
N LEU A 99 -3.50 -12.76 23.83
CA LEU A 99 -2.95 -11.51 23.29
C LEU A 99 -2.25 -10.64 24.34
N ALA A 100 -2.58 -10.83 25.63
CA ALA A 100 -2.06 -9.99 26.72
C ALA A 100 -0.52 -9.90 26.79
N PRO A 101 0.24 -11.01 26.64
CA PRO A 101 1.71 -10.95 26.62
C PRO A 101 2.29 -10.12 25.49
N LEU A 102 1.53 -9.91 24.39
CA LEU A 102 1.91 -9.07 23.27
C LEU A 102 1.53 -7.59 23.47
N GLY A 103 0.97 -7.23 24.64
CA GLY A 103 0.46 -5.89 24.92
C GLY A 103 -0.82 -5.55 24.16
N LEU A 104 -1.52 -6.57 23.65
CA LEU A 104 -2.73 -6.43 22.84
C LEU A 104 -3.96 -6.99 23.56
N GLY A 105 -5.14 -6.51 23.17
CA GLY A 105 -6.43 -7.00 23.63
C GLY A 105 -7.40 -7.17 22.47
N ALA A 106 -8.32 -8.14 22.59
CA ALA A 106 -9.44 -8.33 21.70
C ALA A 106 -10.75 -8.16 22.45
N GLY A 107 -11.64 -7.32 21.94
CA GLY A 107 -12.90 -7.03 22.61
C GLY A 107 -13.91 -6.39 21.66
N PHE A 108 -14.97 -5.82 22.24
CA PHE A 108 -16.01 -5.13 21.50
C PHE A 108 -16.58 -6.00 20.35
N PRO A 109 -17.19 -7.16 20.64
CA PRO A 109 -17.80 -7.97 19.59
C PRO A 109 -18.89 -7.16 18.88
N LEU A 110 -18.76 -7.00 17.56
CA LEU A 110 -19.61 -6.09 16.78
C LEU A 110 -21.01 -6.65 16.55
N GLY A 111 -21.19 -7.99 16.60
CA GLY A 111 -22.50 -8.65 16.57
C GLY A 111 -22.77 -9.55 15.37
N PHE A 112 -21.83 -9.68 14.44
CA PHE A 112 -21.97 -10.53 13.26
C PHE A 112 -20.75 -11.43 13.07
N ASN A 113 -20.95 -12.49 12.27
CA ASN A 113 -19.89 -13.41 11.83
C ASN A 113 -19.67 -13.26 10.34
N ASN A 114 -18.39 -13.21 9.92
CA ASN A 114 -18.02 -13.18 8.52
C ASN A 114 -17.02 -14.30 8.20
N SER A 115 -17.54 -15.48 7.90
CA SER A 115 -16.75 -16.67 7.64
C SER A 115 -16.23 -16.74 6.21
N TYR A 116 -15.10 -17.43 6.03
CA TYR A 116 -14.75 -17.97 4.73
C TYR A 116 -15.75 -19.04 4.30
N ALA A 117 -16.02 -19.09 3.01
CA ALA A 117 -16.76 -20.16 2.36
C ALA A 117 -16.25 -20.35 0.92
N LEU A 118 -16.60 -21.48 0.29
CA LEU A 118 -16.45 -21.65 -1.15
C LEU A 118 -17.76 -21.38 -1.84
N ALA A 119 -17.72 -20.80 -3.04
CA ALA A 119 -18.90 -20.52 -3.84
C ALA A 119 -18.72 -20.93 -5.30
N MET A 120 -19.83 -21.26 -5.94
CA MET A 120 -19.95 -21.59 -7.35
C MET A 120 -21.13 -20.84 -7.95
N ARG A 121 -21.17 -20.64 -9.28
CA ARG A 121 -22.38 -20.15 -9.93
C ARG A 121 -23.53 -21.14 -9.68
N GLU A 122 -24.70 -20.63 -9.34
CA GLU A 122 -25.89 -21.43 -9.01
C GLU A 122 -26.21 -22.47 -10.10
N GLU A 123 -26.25 -22.05 -11.38
CA GLU A 123 -26.50 -22.91 -12.52
C GLU A 123 -25.47 -24.07 -12.62
N ARG A 124 -24.19 -23.77 -12.38
CA ARG A 124 -23.12 -24.77 -12.45
C ARG A 124 -23.19 -25.73 -11.28
N ALA A 125 -23.49 -25.24 -10.08
CA ALA A 125 -23.68 -26.05 -8.88
C ALA A 125 -24.88 -27.00 -9.03
N GLN A 126 -25.99 -26.53 -9.62
CA GLN A 126 -27.16 -27.36 -9.92
C GLN A 126 -26.81 -28.44 -10.94
N ALA A 127 -26.20 -28.09 -12.07
CA ALA A 127 -25.84 -29.03 -13.14
C ALA A 127 -24.92 -30.16 -12.64
N LEU A 128 -24.06 -29.90 -11.66
CA LEU A 128 -23.13 -30.86 -11.08
C LEU A 128 -23.63 -31.48 -9.77
N ALA A 129 -24.83 -31.13 -9.31
CA ALA A 129 -25.40 -31.55 -8.02
C ALA A 129 -24.46 -31.27 -6.82
N VAL A 130 -23.75 -30.13 -6.84
CA VAL A 130 -22.84 -29.67 -5.77
C VAL A 130 -23.62 -28.78 -4.82
N GLN A 131 -23.66 -29.15 -3.52
CA GLN A 131 -24.30 -28.36 -2.45
C GLN A 131 -23.35 -28.12 -1.27
N THR A 132 -22.40 -29.04 -1.07
CA THR A 132 -21.47 -29.01 0.06
C THR A 132 -20.03 -28.97 -0.43
N VAL A 133 -19.12 -28.63 0.46
CA VAL A 133 -17.68 -28.70 0.18
C VAL A 133 -17.23 -30.13 -0.12
N SER A 134 -17.85 -31.16 0.57
CA SER A 134 -17.57 -32.56 0.29
C SER A 134 -17.92 -32.98 -1.14
N ASP A 135 -18.93 -32.39 -1.76
CA ASP A 135 -19.35 -32.72 -3.12
C ASP A 135 -18.31 -32.39 -4.17
N LEU A 136 -17.44 -31.40 -3.90
CA LEU A 136 -16.34 -31.04 -4.80
C LEU A 136 -15.37 -32.18 -5.07
N ALA A 137 -15.23 -33.13 -4.13
CA ALA A 137 -14.36 -34.29 -4.28
C ALA A 137 -14.74 -35.19 -5.49
N ARG A 138 -16.00 -35.15 -5.93
CA ARG A 138 -16.49 -35.88 -7.11
C ARG A 138 -16.16 -35.21 -8.45
N HIS A 139 -15.65 -33.97 -8.41
CA HIS A 139 -15.43 -33.16 -9.61
C HIS A 139 -13.98 -32.63 -9.68
N PRO A 140 -12.97 -33.51 -9.90
CA PRO A 140 -11.55 -33.12 -9.86
C PRO A 140 -11.13 -32.07 -10.91
N GLY A 141 -11.89 -31.97 -12.00
CA GLY A 141 -11.63 -31.05 -13.11
C GLY A 141 -12.14 -29.62 -12.90
N LEU A 142 -12.72 -29.28 -11.75
CA LEU A 142 -13.17 -27.93 -11.47
C LEU A 142 -11.96 -26.97 -11.32
N ARG A 143 -12.07 -25.82 -11.99
CA ARG A 143 -11.05 -24.77 -11.95
C ARG A 143 -11.30 -23.87 -10.74
N LEU A 144 -10.35 -23.83 -9.82
CA LEU A 144 -10.41 -23.01 -8.63
C LEU A 144 -9.63 -21.72 -8.86
N GLY A 145 -10.29 -20.58 -8.60
CA GLY A 145 -9.65 -19.28 -8.50
C GLY A 145 -9.86 -18.73 -7.10
N LEU A 146 -8.82 -18.75 -6.28
CA LEU A 146 -8.91 -18.42 -4.87
C LEU A 146 -8.07 -17.19 -4.55
N SER A 147 -8.44 -16.47 -3.50
CA SER A 147 -7.66 -15.33 -3.04
C SER A 147 -6.27 -15.76 -2.57
N GLN A 148 -5.26 -14.90 -2.81
CA GLN A 148 -3.88 -15.18 -2.39
C GLN A 148 -3.80 -15.42 -0.89
N GLU A 149 -4.62 -14.71 -0.12
CA GLU A 149 -4.69 -14.87 1.32
C GLU A 149 -5.23 -16.26 1.69
N PHE A 150 -6.34 -16.69 1.10
CA PHE A 150 -6.93 -18.01 1.36
C PHE A 150 -6.02 -19.16 0.96
N ILE A 151 -5.24 -19.00 -0.13
CA ILE A 151 -4.25 -20.00 -0.56
C ILE A 151 -3.11 -20.13 0.44
N GLY A 152 -2.68 -19.03 1.09
CA GLY A 152 -1.52 -19.01 1.97
C GLY A 152 -1.80 -19.39 3.42
N ARG A 153 -3.06 -19.36 3.87
CA ARG A 153 -3.45 -19.56 5.27
C ARG A 153 -3.64 -21.02 5.63
N ALA A 154 -3.31 -21.39 6.87
CA ALA A 154 -3.53 -22.74 7.39
C ALA A 154 -5.03 -23.10 7.50
N ASP A 155 -5.88 -22.11 7.86
CA ASP A 155 -7.35 -22.21 7.89
C ASP A 155 -7.99 -21.89 6.52
N GLY A 156 -7.18 -21.78 5.46
CA GLY A 156 -7.60 -21.62 4.07
C GLY A 156 -7.48 -22.89 3.26
N TRP A 157 -7.05 -22.77 1.99
CA TRP A 157 -7.03 -23.86 1.03
C TRP A 157 -6.23 -25.09 1.48
N PRO A 158 -4.99 -24.99 2.00
CA PRO A 158 -4.23 -26.17 2.40
C PRO A 158 -4.94 -27.02 3.44
N GLY A 159 -5.47 -26.37 4.48
CA GLY A 159 -6.22 -27.06 5.54
C GLY A 159 -7.55 -27.64 5.04
N LEU A 160 -8.30 -26.86 4.26
CA LEU A 160 -9.57 -27.29 3.67
C LEU A 160 -9.38 -28.50 2.74
N LYS A 161 -8.39 -28.42 1.84
CA LYS A 161 -8.03 -29.52 0.94
C LYS A 161 -7.70 -30.81 1.70
N ALA A 162 -6.94 -30.71 2.76
CA ALA A 162 -6.59 -31.86 3.61
C ALA A 162 -7.82 -32.41 4.35
N ALA A 163 -8.63 -31.56 5.00
CA ALA A 163 -9.80 -31.94 5.77
C ALA A 163 -10.88 -32.65 4.91
N TYR A 164 -11.09 -32.16 3.70
CA TYR A 164 -12.07 -32.66 2.76
C TYR A 164 -11.51 -33.67 1.74
N ARG A 165 -10.19 -33.89 1.73
CA ARG A 165 -9.49 -34.77 0.76
C ARG A 165 -9.81 -34.37 -0.68
N LEU A 166 -9.76 -33.06 -0.96
CA LEU A 166 -10.12 -32.50 -2.26
C LEU A 166 -9.07 -32.86 -3.32
N PRO A 167 -9.45 -33.44 -4.48
CA PRO A 167 -8.52 -33.89 -5.52
C PRO A 167 -8.08 -32.76 -6.45
N GLN A 168 -8.71 -31.58 -6.38
CA GLN A 168 -8.46 -30.49 -7.31
C GLN A 168 -6.99 -30.08 -7.35
N ALA A 169 -6.55 -29.63 -8.54
CA ALA A 169 -5.22 -29.08 -8.76
C ALA A 169 -4.97 -27.81 -7.92
N THR A 170 -3.75 -27.30 -7.96
CA THR A 170 -3.40 -26.04 -7.34
C THR A 170 -4.28 -24.91 -7.89
N PRO A 171 -4.96 -24.14 -7.04
CA PRO A 171 -5.83 -23.06 -7.48
C PRO A 171 -5.03 -21.93 -8.14
N SER A 172 -5.65 -21.18 -9.04
CA SER A 172 -5.13 -19.91 -9.52
C SER A 172 -5.29 -18.87 -8.41
N GLY A 173 -4.20 -18.21 -8.03
CA GLY A 173 -4.24 -17.10 -7.08
C GLY A 173 -4.76 -15.82 -7.74
N LEU A 174 -5.88 -15.29 -7.25
CA LEU A 174 -6.53 -14.08 -7.76
C LEU A 174 -6.66 -13.05 -6.64
N ASP A 175 -6.84 -11.79 -7.02
CA ASP A 175 -7.40 -10.79 -6.11
C ASP A 175 -8.87 -11.12 -5.86
N HIS A 176 -9.35 -10.93 -4.62
CA HIS A 176 -10.71 -11.30 -4.22
C HIS A 176 -11.78 -10.62 -5.09
N GLY A 177 -11.61 -9.32 -5.40
CA GLY A 177 -12.52 -8.58 -6.27
C GLY A 177 -12.52 -9.10 -7.71
N LEU A 178 -11.35 -9.45 -8.26
CA LEU A 178 -11.20 -9.99 -9.61
C LEU A 178 -11.72 -11.43 -9.74
N ALA A 179 -11.75 -12.21 -8.65
CA ALA A 179 -12.30 -13.56 -8.66
C ALA A 179 -13.81 -13.57 -9.01
N TYR A 180 -14.56 -12.53 -8.57
CA TYR A 180 -15.98 -12.35 -8.97
C TYR A 180 -16.15 -12.14 -10.47
N GLU A 181 -15.26 -11.35 -11.12
CA GLU A 181 -15.29 -11.19 -12.57
C GLU A 181 -14.94 -12.49 -13.29
N ALA A 182 -13.92 -13.20 -12.80
CA ALA A 182 -13.48 -14.46 -13.38
C ALA A 182 -14.57 -15.56 -13.32
N ILE A 183 -15.29 -15.67 -12.19
CA ILE A 183 -16.39 -16.64 -12.06
C ILE A 183 -17.60 -16.22 -12.89
N GLY A 184 -17.91 -14.92 -12.95
CA GLY A 184 -18.96 -14.37 -13.82
C GLY A 184 -18.70 -14.64 -15.29
N ALA A 185 -17.45 -14.49 -15.75
CA ALA A 185 -17.01 -14.80 -17.12
C ALA A 185 -16.81 -16.29 -17.39
N GLY A 186 -17.02 -17.19 -16.41
CA GLY A 186 -16.85 -18.63 -16.54
C GLY A 186 -15.38 -19.06 -16.71
N GLN A 187 -14.43 -18.24 -16.31
CA GLN A 187 -12.99 -18.56 -16.35
C GLN A 187 -12.59 -19.52 -15.21
N ILE A 188 -13.28 -19.43 -14.07
CA ILE A 188 -13.17 -20.33 -12.92
C ILE A 188 -14.54 -20.89 -12.57
N ASP A 189 -14.56 -22.02 -11.87
CA ASP A 189 -15.79 -22.73 -11.46
C ASP A 189 -16.09 -22.56 -9.97
N VAL A 190 -15.04 -22.37 -9.14
CA VAL A 190 -15.12 -22.23 -7.68
C VAL A 190 -14.24 -21.06 -7.24
N MET A 191 -14.72 -20.26 -6.28
CA MET A 191 -13.93 -19.22 -5.61
C MET A 191 -14.17 -19.24 -4.10
N ASP A 192 -13.26 -18.64 -3.34
CA ASP A 192 -13.53 -18.32 -1.94
C ASP A 192 -14.30 -17.00 -1.83
N VAL A 193 -15.21 -16.95 -0.88
CA VAL A 193 -16.03 -15.78 -0.56
C VAL A 193 -16.04 -15.53 0.93
N TYR A 194 -16.35 -14.31 1.32
CA TYR A 194 -16.77 -13.97 2.68
C TYR A 194 -18.29 -14.03 2.76
N THR A 195 -18.85 -14.60 3.84
CA THR A 195 -20.31 -14.82 3.94
C THR A 195 -21.12 -13.52 3.93
N THR A 196 -20.49 -12.38 4.21
CA THR A 196 -21.12 -11.04 4.14
C THR A 196 -20.88 -10.31 2.81
N ASP A 197 -20.27 -10.95 1.80
CA ASP A 197 -20.03 -10.34 0.50
C ASP A 197 -21.33 -10.04 -0.25
N ALA A 198 -21.57 -8.79 -0.57
CA ALA A 198 -22.76 -8.36 -1.31
C ALA A 198 -22.80 -8.89 -2.76
N LYS A 199 -21.65 -9.18 -3.33
CA LYS A 199 -21.51 -9.68 -4.70
C LYS A 199 -22.01 -11.11 -4.88
N ILE A 200 -22.15 -11.91 -3.81
CA ILE A 200 -22.69 -13.28 -3.87
C ILE A 200 -24.05 -13.28 -4.59
N ALA A 201 -24.97 -12.43 -4.14
CA ALA A 201 -26.29 -12.32 -4.75
C ALA A 201 -26.23 -11.76 -6.19
N ARG A 202 -25.40 -10.75 -6.43
CA ARG A 202 -25.25 -10.11 -7.76
C ARG A 202 -24.78 -11.07 -8.84
N TYR A 203 -23.84 -11.97 -8.51
CA TYR A 203 -23.28 -12.94 -9.45
C TYR A 203 -24.03 -14.28 -9.44
N GLY A 204 -25.15 -14.38 -8.69
CA GLY A 204 -25.96 -15.61 -8.59
C GLY A 204 -25.13 -16.79 -8.09
N LEU A 205 -24.34 -16.58 -7.04
CA LEU A 205 -23.46 -17.62 -6.51
C LEU A 205 -24.20 -18.43 -5.42
N ARG A 206 -23.98 -19.74 -5.46
CA ARG A 206 -24.29 -20.66 -4.35
C ARG A 206 -23.08 -20.74 -3.44
N VAL A 207 -23.26 -20.39 -2.18
CA VAL A 207 -22.30 -20.66 -1.12
C VAL A 207 -22.41 -22.15 -0.75
N LEU A 208 -21.30 -22.87 -0.82
CA LEU A 208 -21.25 -24.30 -0.50
C LEU A 208 -21.23 -24.48 1.02
N ARG A 209 -22.09 -25.37 1.51
CA ARG A 209 -22.17 -25.68 2.92
C ARG A 209 -20.90 -26.40 3.39
N ASP A 210 -20.29 -25.91 4.47
CA ASP A 210 -19.20 -26.58 5.20
C ASP A 210 -19.79 -27.74 6.04
N ASP A 211 -19.96 -28.90 5.43
CA ASP A 211 -20.65 -30.07 6.01
C ASP A 211 -19.80 -30.86 7.02
N ARG A 212 -18.50 -30.54 7.13
CA ARG A 212 -17.59 -31.07 8.16
C ARG A 212 -17.23 -30.05 9.22
N GLY A 213 -17.71 -28.81 9.08
CA GLY A 213 -17.44 -27.74 10.02
C GLY A 213 -15.95 -27.42 10.13
N PHE A 214 -15.26 -27.29 9.00
CA PHE A 214 -13.83 -26.96 8.97
C PHE A 214 -13.55 -25.53 9.46
N PHE A 215 -14.33 -24.54 8.96
CA PHE A 215 -14.10 -23.15 9.30
C PHE A 215 -14.46 -22.87 10.78
N PRO A 216 -13.59 -22.15 11.53
CA PRO A 216 -13.95 -21.63 12.83
C PRO A 216 -14.98 -20.50 12.71
N ARG A 217 -15.45 -19.99 13.84
CA ARG A 217 -16.21 -18.72 13.83
C ARG A 217 -15.27 -17.55 13.57
N TYR A 218 -15.74 -16.60 12.79
CA TYR A 218 -15.06 -15.35 12.50
C TYR A 218 -15.94 -14.19 12.97
N ASP A 219 -16.21 -14.13 14.29
CA ASP A 219 -16.98 -13.04 14.86
C ASP A 219 -16.15 -11.75 14.79
N ALA A 220 -16.74 -10.69 14.26
CA ALA A 220 -16.08 -9.40 14.11
C ALA A 220 -15.85 -8.74 15.48
N VAL A 221 -14.63 -8.33 15.76
CA VAL A 221 -14.17 -7.74 17.02
C VAL A 221 -13.22 -6.58 16.76
N LEU A 222 -12.91 -5.77 17.78
CA LEU A 222 -11.81 -4.82 17.71
C LEU A 222 -10.57 -5.42 18.38
N LEU A 223 -9.47 -5.48 17.62
CA LEU A 223 -8.14 -5.80 18.11
C LEU A 223 -7.41 -4.48 18.40
N TYR A 224 -6.90 -4.31 19.62
CA TYR A 224 -6.39 -3.01 20.09
C TYR A 224 -5.17 -3.17 20.98
N ARG A 225 -4.39 -2.10 21.09
CA ARG A 225 -3.30 -2.00 22.07
C ARG A 225 -3.86 -1.82 23.47
N ARG A 226 -3.39 -2.57 24.44
CA ARG A 226 -3.89 -2.52 25.83
C ARG A 226 -3.67 -1.19 26.55
N ASP A 227 -2.70 -0.38 26.08
CA ASP A 227 -2.46 0.97 26.57
C ASP A 227 -3.43 2.02 25.99
N ALA A 228 -4.06 1.73 24.84
CA ALA A 228 -4.93 2.68 24.15
C ALA A 228 -6.18 3.11 24.95
N PRO A 229 -6.90 2.23 25.68
CA PRO A 229 -8.02 2.64 26.51
C PRO A 229 -7.65 3.65 27.61
N ALA A 230 -6.46 3.54 28.18
CA ALA A 230 -5.98 4.49 29.19
C ALA A 230 -5.58 5.84 28.59
N ARG A 231 -5.04 5.83 27.35
CA ARG A 231 -4.68 7.07 26.63
C ARG A 231 -5.90 7.79 26.04
N HIS A 232 -6.97 7.05 25.69
CA HIS A 232 -8.14 7.55 24.98
C HIS A 232 -9.46 7.05 25.61
N PRO A 233 -9.72 7.34 26.92
CA PRO A 233 -10.84 6.73 27.64
C PRO A 233 -12.21 7.09 27.06
N GLU A 234 -12.41 8.34 26.62
CA GLU A 234 -13.67 8.79 26.01
C GLU A 234 -13.96 8.08 24.68
N ALA A 235 -12.94 7.90 23.84
CA ALA A 235 -13.06 7.19 22.58
C ALA A 235 -13.46 5.72 22.79
N PHE A 236 -12.81 5.03 23.73
CA PHE A 236 -13.15 3.64 24.07
C PHE A 236 -14.53 3.50 24.74
N ALA A 237 -14.94 4.49 25.55
CA ALA A 237 -16.31 4.54 26.06
C ALA A 237 -17.34 4.68 24.94
N ALA A 238 -17.06 5.49 23.90
CA ALA A 238 -17.93 5.64 22.74
C ALA A 238 -18.00 4.34 21.90
N LEU A 239 -16.90 3.58 21.78
CA LEU A 239 -16.84 2.31 21.03
C LEU A 239 -17.73 1.21 21.63
N ARG A 240 -18.08 1.28 22.92
CA ARG A 240 -19.04 0.34 23.54
C ARG A 240 -20.40 0.33 22.88
N ARG A 241 -20.79 1.43 22.21
CA ARG A 241 -22.05 1.49 21.46
C ARG A 241 -22.07 0.57 20.22
N LEU A 242 -20.91 0.11 19.77
CA LEU A 242 -20.80 -0.81 18.64
C LEU A 242 -20.92 -2.28 19.07
N GLU A 243 -20.85 -2.59 20.38
CA GLU A 243 -20.97 -3.96 20.87
C GLU A 243 -22.35 -4.55 20.55
N GLY A 244 -22.37 -5.66 19.78
CA GLY A 244 -23.59 -6.37 19.40
C GLY A 244 -24.55 -5.56 18.52
N SER A 245 -24.12 -4.43 17.96
CA SER A 245 -25.01 -3.48 17.30
C SER A 245 -25.17 -3.67 15.79
N ILE A 246 -24.33 -4.51 15.19
CA ILE A 246 -24.33 -4.79 13.73
C ILE A 246 -24.76 -6.23 13.54
N ASP A 247 -25.87 -6.47 12.86
CA ASP A 247 -26.24 -7.79 12.38
C ASP A 247 -25.65 -8.10 10.98
N GLU A 248 -25.62 -9.37 10.61
CA GLU A 248 -25.07 -9.85 9.33
C GLU A 248 -25.76 -9.18 8.12
N GLN A 249 -27.07 -9.01 8.16
CA GLN A 249 -27.82 -8.37 7.08
C GLN A 249 -27.50 -6.87 6.97
N GLN A 250 -27.29 -6.22 8.09
CA GLN A 250 -26.88 -4.81 8.12
C GLN A 250 -25.49 -4.65 7.53
N MET A 251 -24.57 -5.57 7.83
CA MET A 251 -23.22 -5.57 7.24
C MET A 251 -23.29 -5.81 5.73
N ILE A 252 -24.06 -6.80 5.28
CA ILE A 252 -24.28 -7.03 3.84
C ILE A 252 -24.84 -5.78 3.15
N ARG A 253 -25.81 -5.06 3.77
CA ARG A 253 -26.33 -3.79 3.21
C ARG A 253 -25.25 -2.72 3.11
N MET A 254 -24.40 -2.58 4.11
CA MET A 254 -23.28 -1.63 4.07
C MET A 254 -22.26 -2.00 3.00
N ASN A 255 -21.93 -3.29 2.87
CA ASN A 255 -21.06 -3.79 1.79
C ASN A 255 -21.68 -3.53 0.42
N ALA A 256 -22.99 -3.78 0.24
CA ALA A 256 -23.70 -3.52 -1.00
C ALA A 256 -23.67 -2.03 -1.38
N ALA A 257 -23.84 -1.14 -0.42
CA ALA A 257 -23.78 0.30 -0.66
C ALA A 257 -22.41 0.74 -1.24
N ALA A 258 -21.31 0.15 -0.78
CA ALA A 258 -19.99 0.43 -1.31
C ALA A 258 -19.75 -0.29 -2.64
N GLU A 259 -20.00 -1.59 -2.71
CA GLU A 259 -19.60 -2.46 -3.84
C GLU A 259 -20.56 -2.40 -5.03
N LEU A 260 -21.85 -2.23 -4.79
CA LEU A 260 -22.88 -2.27 -5.84
C LEU A 260 -23.38 -0.88 -6.20
N ASP A 261 -23.53 0.01 -5.21
CA ASP A 261 -24.04 1.36 -5.40
C ASP A 261 -22.94 2.40 -5.62
N GLY A 262 -21.63 2.02 -5.44
CA GLY A 262 -20.49 2.92 -5.62
C GLY A 262 -20.42 4.05 -4.59
N ARG A 263 -20.97 3.85 -3.37
CA ARG A 263 -20.85 4.82 -2.28
C ARG A 263 -19.45 4.77 -1.68
N SER A 264 -18.99 5.86 -1.08
CA SER A 264 -17.76 5.83 -0.30
C SER A 264 -17.94 4.96 0.95
N PHE A 265 -16.83 4.46 1.49
CA PHE A 265 -16.85 3.68 2.74
C PHE A 265 -17.45 4.47 3.91
N ALA A 266 -17.19 5.79 3.99
CA ALA A 266 -17.79 6.67 4.98
C ALA A 266 -19.32 6.81 4.81
N GLU A 267 -19.82 6.89 3.56
CA GLU A 267 -21.25 6.89 3.27
C GLU A 267 -21.90 5.54 3.60
N ALA A 268 -21.24 4.42 3.23
CA ALA A 268 -21.69 3.09 3.58
C ALA A 268 -21.74 2.89 5.11
N ALA A 269 -20.69 3.30 5.83
CA ALA A 269 -20.66 3.27 7.30
C ALA A 269 -21.77 4.14 7.92
N SER A 270 -22.18 5.23 7.26
CA SER A 270 -23.27 6.08 7.76
C SER A 270 -24.65 5.40 7.76
N LEU A 271 -24.82 4.30 7.02
CA LEU A 271 -26.05 3.51 7.02
C LEU A 271 -26.27 2.79 8.35
N PHE A 272 -25.23 2.64 9.17
CA PHE A 272 -25.34 2.12 10.54
C PHE A 272 -26.36 2.94 11.37
N ASP A 273 -26.30 4.27 11.28
CA ASP A 273 -27.17 5.18 12.05
C ASP A 273 -28.55 5.41 11.40
N ARG A 274 -28.73 5.02 10.14
CA ARG A 274 -29.93 5.36 9.34
C ARG A 274 -30.76 4.11 9.04
N LYS A 275 -31.98 4.09 9.54
CA LYS A 275 -33.06 3.24 9.03
C LYS A 275 -33.65 3.91 7.79
N GLU A 276 -33.27 3.42 6.60
CA GLU A 276 -33.85 3.73 5.27
C GLU A 276 -33.79 5.16 4.72
N GLY A 277 -33.44 5.26 3.45
CA GLY A 277 -33.84 6.31 2.50
C GLY A 277 -32.91 7.49 2.33
N THR A 278 -31.90 7.38 1.44
CA THR A 278 -31.36 8.56 0.74
C THR A 278 -31.05 8.24 -0.72
N VAL A 279 -31.52 9.15 -1.58
CA VAL A 279 -31.41 9.19 -3.04
C VAL A 279 -29.96 8.99 -3.49
N HIS A 280 -29.74 8.08 -4.44
CA HIS A 280 -28.45 7.80 -5.02
C HIS A 280 -28.03 8.86 -6.02
N THR A 281 -26.98 9.60 -5.76
CA THR A 281 -26.27 10.35 -6.79
C THR A 281 -25.12 9.47 -7.28
N ARG A 282 -25.26 8.89 -8.48
CA ARG A 282 -24.18 8.13 -9.13
C ARG A 282 -22.97 9.04 -9.29
N ARG A 283 -21.85 8.68 -8.69
CA ARG A 283 -20.60 9.46 -8.78
C ARG A 283 -20.09 9.43 -10.21
N THR A 284 -19.91 10.58 -10.82
CA THR A 284 -19.27 10.71 -12.12
C THR A 284 -17.74 10.65 -11.95
N PHE A 285 -17.02 10.23 -12.98
CA PHE A 285 -15.53 10.21 -12.98
C PHE A 285 -14.94 11.56 -12.54
N LEU A 286 -15.47 12.67 -13.02
CA LEU A 286 -14.98 14.01 -12.64
C LEU A 286 -15.23 14.35 -11.17
N SER A 287 -16.35 13.92 -10.59
CA SER A 287 -16.60 14.11 -9.15
C SER A 287 -15.71 13.23 -8.27
N LEU A 288 -15.27 12.06 -8.76
CA LEU A 288 -14.27 11.23 -8.12
C LEU A 288 -12.87 11.85 -8.26
N LEU A 289 -12.53 12.33 -9.47
CA LEU A 289 -11.23 12.92 -9.75
C LEU A 289 -10.94 14.13 -8.86
N PHE A 290 -11.90 15.06 -8.76
CA PHE A 290 -11.79 16.28 -7.94
C PHE A 290 -12.55 16.16 -6.60
N GLY A 291 -12.62 14.95 -6.03
CA GLY A 291 -13.20 14.72 -4.72
C GLY A 291 -12.51 15.51 -3.60
N ALA A 292 -13.13 15.58 -2.43
CA ALA A 292 -12.63 16.35 -1.28
C ALA A 292 -11.22 15.98 -0.84
N ASP A 293 -10.78 14.74 -1.12
CA ASP A 293 -9.45 14.20 -0.81
C ASP A 293 -8.38 14.51 -1.88
N PHE A 294 -8.75 15.10 -3.05
CA PHE A 294 -7.82 15.34 -4.16
C PHE A 294 -6.57 16.13 -3.74
N TRP A 295 -6.75 17.23 -3.01
CA TRP A 295 -5.62 18.06 -2.58
C TRP A 295 -4.77 17.41 -1.51
N ARG A 296 -5.37 16.61 -0.62
CA ARG A 296 -4.64 15.80 0.37
C ARG A 296 -3.75 14.79 -0.34
N LEU A 297 -4.32 13.98 -1.23
CA LEU A 297 -3.60 12.96 -1.99
C LEU A 297 -2.51 13.56 -2.87
N SER A 298 -2.79 14.71 -3.51
CA SER A 298 -1.79 15.43 -4.32
C SER A 298 -0.60 15.89 -3.48
N ARG A 299 -0.87 16.49 -2.33
CA ARG A 299 0.19 16.93 -1.40
C ARG A 299 1.02 15.76 -0.88
N GLU A 300 0.38 14.69 -0.45
CA GLU A 300 1.06 13.49 0.05
C GLU A 300 1.96 12.88 -1.05
N HIS A 301 1.44 12.75 -2.27
CA HIS A 301 2.18 12.20 -3.39
C HIS A 301 3.38 13.07 -3.77
N LEU A 302 3.19 14.40 -3.85
CA LEU A 302 4.26 15.35 -4.13
C LEU A 302 5.34 15.36 -3.04
N LEU A 303 4.95 15.22 -1.77
CA LEU A 303 5.90 15.13 -0.66
C LEU A 303 6.72 13.83 -0.72
N LEU A 304 6.10 12.70 -1.00
CA LEU A 304 6.78 11.42 -1.16
C LEU A 304 7.82 11.50 -2.29
N VAL A 305 7.40 11.95 -3.47
CA VAL A 305 8.28 12.06 -4.64
C VAL A 305 9.36 13.13 -4.42
N GLY A 306 8.97 14.33 -4.01
CA GLY A 306 9.90 15.45 -3.87
C GLY A 306 10.97 15.19 -2.81
N ALA A 307 10.58 14.71 -1.63
CA ALA A 307 11.52 14.43 -0.54
C ALA A 307 12.49 13.28 -0.90
N SER A 308 11.98 12.19 -1.48
CA SER A 308 12.81 11.06 -1.88
C SER A 308 13.78 11.41 -3.00
N VAL A 309 13.35 12.15 -4.03
CA VAL A 309 14.22 12.61 -5.12
C VAL A 309 15.26 13.59 -4.60
N ALA A 310 14.89 14.55 -3.75
CA ALA A 310 15.85 15.50 -3.16
C ALA A 310 16.94 14.77 -2.33
N ALA A 311 16.53 13.82 -1.48
CA ALA A 311 17.49 12.99 -0.75
C ALA A 311 18.39 12.18 -1.68
N SER A 312 17.83 11.65 -2.78
CA SER A 312 18.59 10.87 -3.77
C SER A 312 19.55 11.72 -4.58
N ILE A 313 19.26 12.97 -4.84
CA ILE A 313 20.20 13.92 -5.45
C ILE A 313 21.36 14.19 -4.50
N LEU A 314 21.05 14.50 -3.22
CA LEU A 314 22.04 14.79 -2.19
C LEU A 314 23.01 13.64 -1.94
N ALA A 315 22.56 12.41 -2.03
CA ALA A 315 23.41 11.22 -1.87
C ALA A 315 23.97 10.72 -3.21
N GLY A 316 23.15 10.65 -4.25
CA GLY A 316 23.48 10.02 -5.52
C GLY A 316 24.51 10.78 -6.35
N VAL A 317 24.43 12.12 -6.37
CA VAL A 317 25.45 12.91 -7.08
C VAL A 317 26.84 12.75 -6.45
N PRO A 318 27.04 12.89 -5.12
CA PRO A 318 28.31 12.59 -4.50
C PRO A 318 28.80 11.15 -4.70
N LEU A 319 27.89 10.15 -4.63
CA LEU A 319 28.24 8.75 -4.89
C LEU A 319 28.68 8.54 -6.35
N GLY A 320 28.01 9.18 -7.31
CA GLY A 320 28.40 9.15 -8.72
C GLY A 320 29.77 9.80 -8.98
N ILE A 321 30.06 10.94 -8.30
CA ILE A 321 31.36 11.59 -8.34
C ILE A 321 32.43 10.67 -7.74
N ALA A 322 32.14 10.05 -6.58
CA ALA A 322 33.05 9.10 -5.95
C ALA A 322 33.35 7.91 -6.86
N ALA A 323 32.33 7.34 -7.50
CA ALA A 323 32.50 6.26 -8.48
C ALA A 323 33.37 6.70 -9.68
N ALA A 324 33.22 7.93 -10.17
CA ALA A 324 34.02 8.44 -11.28
C ALA A 324 35.49 8.71 -10.90
N LYS A 325 35.74 9.11 -9.65
CA LYS A 325 37.08 9.48 -9.17
C LYS A 325 37.85 8.36 -8.50
N LEU A 326 37.19 7.31 -8.04
CA LEU A 326 37.76 6.18 -7.31
C LEU A 326 37.47 4.87 -8.06
N PRO A 327 38.29 4.47 -9.07
CA PRO A 327 38.00 3.30 -9.90
C PRO A 327 37.81 2.00 -9.10
N ARG A 328 38.51 1.85 -7.96
CA ARG A 328 38.35 0.70 -7.06
C ARG A 328 37.00 0.65 -6.36
N ALA A 329 36.40 1.81 -6.08
CA ALA A 329 35.10 1.91 -5.45
C ALA A 329 33.93 1.92 -6.48
N ALA A 330 34.24 2.23 -7.75
CA ALA A 330 33.20 2.36 -8.80
C ALA A 330 32.33 1.13 -8.93
N GLN A 331 32.97 -0.07 -9.05
CA GLN A 331 32.23 -1.32 -9.19
C GLN A 331 31.39 -1.64 -7.95
N LEU A 332 31.90 -1.37 -6.75
CA LEU A 332 31.17 -1.57 -5.51
C LEU A 332 29.94 -0.64 -5.42
N ILE A 333 30.15 0.66 -5.67
CA ILE A 333 29.07 1.66 -5.60
C ILE A 333 27.98 1.34 -6.64
N LEU A 334 28.36 1.17 -7.91
CA LEU A 334 27.43 0.88 -8.99
C LEU A 334 26.74 -0.48 -8.82
N GLY A 335 27.48 -1.49 -8.34
CA GLY A 335 26.95 -2.80 -8.05
C GLY A 335 25.93 -2.77 -6.92
N LEU A 336 26.23 -2.10 -5.80
CA LEU A 336 25.33 -2.00 -4.66
C LEU A 336 24.01 -1.31 -5.02
N VAL A 337 24.08 -0.11 -5.67
CA VAL A 337 22.88 0.60 -6.11
C VAL A 337 22.11 -0.20 -7.18
N GLY A 338 22.83 -0.96 -8.02
CA GLY A 338 22.22 -1.84 -9.02
C GLY A 338 21.41 -2.97 -8.38
N VAL A 339 22.00 -3.64 -7.39
CA VAL A 339 21.34 -4.75 -6.65
C VAL A 339 20.05 -4.24 -5.96
N ILE A 340 20.10 -3.08 -5.32
CA ILE A 340 18.92 -2.50 -4.67
C ILE A 340 17.73 -2.38 -5.63
N GLN A 341 17.97 -1.98 -6.87
CA GLN A 341 16.91 -1.80 -7.86
C GLN A 341 16.34 -3.12 -8.40
N THR A 342 17.04 -4.25 -8.20
CA THR A 342 16.51 -5.58 -8.58
C THR A 342 15.51 -6.14 -7.56
N ILE A 343 15.51 -5.59 -6.35
CA ILE A 343 14.56 -6.03 -5.30
C ILE A 343 13.14 -5.59 -5.69
N PRO A 344 12.16 -6.50 -5.76
CA PRO A 344 10.77 -6.12 -6.01
C PRO A 344 10.28 -5.09 -4.98
N SER A 345 9.57 -4.05 -5.44
CA SER A 345 9.17 -2.92 -4.59
C SER A 345 8.36 -3.34 -3.36
N LEU A 346 7.41 -4.25 -3.51
CA LEU A 346 6.63 -4.76 -2.38
C LEU A 346 7.49 -5.54 -1.38
N ALA A 347 8.47 -6.30 -1.85
CA ALA A 347 9.42 -7.01 -0.97
C ALA A 347 10.31 -6.03 -0.21
N LEU A 348 10.79 -4.96 -0.88
CA LEU A 348 11.57 -3.92 -0.22
C LEU A 348 10.75 -3.18 0.84
N PHE A 349 9.48 -2.86 0.57
CA PHE A 349 8.59 -2.26 1.56
C PHE A 349 8.40 -3.18 2.79
N ALA A 350 8.15 -4.48 2.58
CA ALA A 350 7.99 -5.44 3.66
C ALA A 350 9.26 -5.54 4.52
N PHE A 351 10.42 -5.60 3.90
CA PHE A 351 11.71 -5.59 4.58
C PHE A 351 11.93 -4.32 5.40
N LEU A 352 11.63 -3.15 4.82
CA LEU A 352 11.81 -1.86 5.50
C LEU A 352 10.83 -1.67 6.66
N ILE A 353 9.60 -2.18 6.55
CA ILE A 353 8.65 -2.20 7.67
C ILE A 353 9.24 -2.98 8.84
N ALA A 354 9.79 -4.18 8.58
CA ALA A 354 10.42 -4.99 9.63
C ALA A 354 11.66 -4.33 10.23
N LEU A 355 12.48 -3.65 9.40
CA LEU A 355 13.71 -2.99 9.82
C LEU A 355 13.45 -1.71 10.62
N VAL A 356 12.48 -0.89 10.18
CA VAL A 356 12.16 0.44 10.78
C VAL A 356 11.18 0.29 11.95
N GLY A 357 10.44 -0.82 12.01
CA GLY A 357 9.40 -1.05 13.02
C GLY A 357 8.18 -0.13 12.85
N SER A 358 7.95 0.42 11.65
CA SER A 358 6.80 1.29 11.37
C SER A 358 6.30 1.11 9.94
N ILE A 359 5.02 1.44 9.71
CA ILE A 359 4.41 1.45 8.38
C ILE A 359 4.19 2.88 7.88
N GLY A 360 3.87 3.04 6.60
CA GLY A 360 3.47 4.33 6.01
C GLY A 360 4.65 5.12 5.45
N THR A 361 4.69 6.42 5.75
CA THR A 361 5.53 7.40 5.06
C THR A 361 7.03 7.14 5.19
N VAL A 362 7.53 6.71 6.37
CA VAL A 362 8.98 6.55 6.60
C VAL A 362 9.57 5.42 5.76
N PRO A 363 9.09 4.15 5.83
CA PRO A 363 9.60 3.09 4.96
C PRO A 363 9.36 3.39 3.48
N ALA A 364 8.27 4.09 3.12
CA ALA A 364 8.02 4.52 1.74
C ALA A 364 9.10 5.49 1.24
N LEU A 365 9.43 6.52 2.01
CA LEU A 365 10.48 7.48 1.65
C LEU A 365 11.84 6.81 1.48
N ILE A 366 12.19 5.86 2.36
CA ILE A 366 13.46 5.11 2.26
C ILE A 366 13.48 4.27 0.97
N ALA A 367 12.41 3.54 0.66
CA ALA A 367 12.35 2.73 -0.56
C ALA A 367 12.43 3.60 -1.82
N LEU A 368 11.65 4.68 -1.89
CA LEU A 368 11.66 5.61 -3.01
C LEU A 368 13.02 6.28 -3.18
N PHE A 369 13.67 6.65 -2.08
CA PHE A 369 15.05 7.15 -2.07
C PHE A 369 16.02 6.13 -2.68
N LEU A 370 15.96 4.89 -2.24
CA LEU A 370 16.84 3.82 -2.71
C LEU A 370 16.65 3.54 -4.21
N TYR A 371 15.40 3.51 -4.70
CA TYR A 371 15.12 3.32 -6.12
C TYR A 371 15.56 4.48 -7.00
N ALA A 372 15.49 5.71 -6.50
CA ALA A 372 15.94 6.89 -7.25
C ALA A 372 17.46 7.01 -7.34
N LEU A 373 18.22 6.30 -6.49
CA LEU A 373 19.69 6.41 -6.46
C LEU A 373 20.35 5.95 -7.77
N LEU A 374 19.94 4.79 -8.32
CA LEU A 374 20.67 4.19 -9.43
C LEU A 374 20.76 5.08 -10.67
N PRO A 375 19.64 5.66 -11.20
CA PRO A 375 19.74 6.55 -12.36
C PRO A 375 20.63 7.77 -12.09
N ILE A 376 20.56 8.35 -10.89
CA ILE A 376 21.36 9.52 -10.53
C ILE A 376 22.85 9.16 -10.44
N VAL A 377 23.20 8.11 -9.71
CA VAL A 377 24.60 7.66 -9.54
C VAL A 377 25.21 7.26 -10.89
N ARG A 378 24.47 6.46 -11.68
CA ARG A 378 24.95 5.95 -12.98
C ARG A 378 25.16 7.09 -13.97
N ASN A 379 24.21 8.03 -14.09
CA ASN A 379 24.33 9.14 -15.03
C ASN A 379 25.38 10.18 -14.57
N THR A 380 25.54 10.40 -13.27
CA THR A 380 26.62 11.25 -12.76
C THR A 380 27.99 10.63 -13.06
N HIS A 381 28.15 9.32 -12.79
CA HIS A 381 29.38 8.62 -13.13
C HIS A 381 29.68 8.68 -14.64
N ALA A 382 28.68 8.35 -15.49
CA ALA A 382 28.85 8.34 -16.95
C ALA A 382 29.17 9.73 -17.50
N GLY A 383 28.48 10.76 -17.03
CA GLY A 383 28.73 12.15 -17.45
C GLY A 383 30.14 12.62 -17.14
N LEU A 384 30.66 12.28 -15.94
CA LEU A 384 32.04 12.60 -15.57
C LEU A 384 33.06 11.76 -16.35
N ALA A 385 32.78 10.49 -16.59
CA ALA A 385 33.66 9.59 -17.36
C ALA A 385 33.78 10.00 -18.84
N GLN A 386 32.75 10.65 -19.39
CA GLN A 386 32.76 11.14 -20.79
C GLN A 386 33.53 12.46 -20.97
N THR A 387 33.97 13.11 -19.88
CA THR A 387 34.76 14.34 -20.00
C THR A 387 36.07 14.06 -20.73
N ARG A 388 36.33 14.78 -21.80
CA ARG A 388 37.52 14.59 -22.67
C ARG A 388 38.79 14.77 -21.86
N ARG A 389 39.69 13.78 -21.91
CA ARG A 389 40.98 13.79 -21.19
C ARG A 389 41.80 15.05 -21.48
N GLY A 390 41.80 15.52 -22.73
CA GLY A 390 42.52 16.71 -23.12
C GLY A 390 42.04 18.01 -22.41
N LEU A 391 40.73 18.10 -22.05
CA LEU A 391 40.24 19.25 -21.27
C LEU A 391 40.72 19.17 -19.81
N VAL A 392 40.83 17.98 -19.28
CA VAL A 392 41.37 17.74 -17.92
C VAL A 392 42.85 18.08 -17.86
N GLU A 393 43.62 17.66 -18.86
CA GLU A 393 45.06 17.92 -19.00
C GLU A 393 45.32 19.41 -19.21
N ALA A 394 44.58 20.09 -20.07
CA ALA A 394 44.65 21.52 -20.27
C ALA A 394 44.35 22.30 -18.98
N GLY A 395 43.31 21.91 -18.25
CA GLY A 395 42.97 22.49 -16.95
C GLY A 395 44.10 22.34 -15.92
N MET A 396 44.77 21.20 -15.89
CA MET A 396 45.95 20.99 -15.04
C MET A 396 47.14 21.85 -15.48
N ALA A 397 47.35 21.95 -16.79
CA ALA A 397 48.45 22.76 -17.34
C ALA A 397 48.32 24.25 -16.99
N VAL A 398 47.10 24.78 -16.91
CA VAL A 398 46.88 26.17 -16.45
C VAL A 398 46.81 26.31 -14.90
N GLY A 399 47.17 25.28 -14.16
CA GLY A 399 47.32 25.31 -12.68
C GLY A 399 46.03 25.11 -11.89
N LEU A 400 44.95 24.58 -12.47
CA LEU A 400 43.74 24.25 -11.72
C LEU A 400 43.98 23.09 -10.74
N SER A 401 43.63 23.30 -9.48
CA SER A 401 43.61 22.20 -8.50
C SER A 401 42.54 21.19 -8.85
N ARG A 402 42.66 19.93 -8.36
CA ARG A 402 41.68 18.87 -8.58
C ARG A 402 40.23 19.28 -8.21
N ARG A 403 40.05 20.06 -7.16
CA ARG A 403 38.72 20.59 -6.76
C ARG A 403 38.19 21.65 -7.75
N GLN A 404 39.07 22.50 -8.22
CA GLN A 404 38.72 23.51 -9.25
C GLN A 404 38.40 22.84 -10.59
N LEU A 405 39.16 21.84 -10.97
CA LEU A 405 38.91 21.04 -12.17
C LEU A 405 37.53 20.36 -12.13
N LEU A 406 37.22 19.69 -11.01
CA LEU A 406 35.88 19.08 -10.82
C LEU A 406 34.78 20.14 -10.90
N SER A 407 34.87 21.24 -10.15
CA SER A 407 33.77 22.22 -10.03
C SER A 407 33.63 23.14 -11.25
N LYS A 408 34.75 23.51 -11.92
CA LYS A 408 34.73 24.49 -13.01
C LYS A 408 34.72 23.85 -14.41
N VAL A 409 35.15 22.61 -14.55
CA VAL A 409 35.26 21.92 -15.85
C VAL A 409 34.39 20.70 -15.92
N GLU A 410 34.62 19.69 -15.05
CA GLU A 410 34.01 18.40 -15.19
C GLU A 410 32.51 18.40 -14.83
N LEU A 411 32.10 19.00 -13.69
CA LEU A 411 30.68 19.05 -13.30
C LEU A 411 29.82 19.86 -14.27
N PRO A 412 30.25 21.05 -14.75
CA PRO A 412 29.46 21.75 -15.77
C PRO A 412 29.30 20.98 -17.07
N LEU A 413 30.31 20.23 -17.51
CA LEU A 413 30.24 19.39 -18.70
C LEU A 413 29.38 18.11 -18.48
N ALA A 414 29.40 17.57 -17.27
CA ALA A 414 28.59 16.41 -16.88
C ALA A 414 27.14 16.79 -16.55
N LEU A 415 26.82 18.08 -16.34
CA LEU A 415 25.51 18.53 -15.88
C LEU A 415 24.33 18.03 -16.71
N PRO A 416 24.38 18.00 -18.07
CA PRO A 416 23.29 17.44 -18.86
C PRO A 416 23.01 15.98 -18.52
N SER A 417 24.06 15.15 -18.35
CA SER A 417 23.93 13.75 -17.97
C SER A 417 23.38 13.60 -16.54
N ILE A 418 23.84 14.42 -15.60
CA ILE A 418 23.33 14.44 -14.22
C ILE A 418 21.84 14.78 -14.21
N LEU A 419 21.44 15.84 -14.94
CA LEU A 419 20.03 16.23 -15.05
C LEU A 419 19.17 15.14 -15.69
N ALA A 420 19.68 14.43 -16.71
CA ALA A 420 18.99 13.29 -17.31
C ALA A 420 18.78 12.14 -16.27
N GLY A 421 19.76 11.88 -15.41
CA GLY A 421 19.62 10.92 -14.31
C GLY A 421 18.58 11.35 -13.28
N ILE A 422 18.57 12.64 -12.91
CA ILE A 422 17.58 13.21 -11.97
C ILE A 422 16.16 13.15 -12.58
N LYS A 423 15.99 13.53 -13.86
CA LYS A 423 14.73 13.45 -14.59
C LYS A 423 14.19 12.02 -14.57
N THR A 424 15.02 11.05 -14.95
CA THR A 424 14.63 9.63 -14.96
C THR A 424 14.20 9.17 -13.59
N SER A 425 14.95 9.50 -12.54
CA SER A 425 14.60 9.15 -11.16
C SER A 425 13.28 9.80 -10.71
N ALA A 426 13.05 11.06 -11.04
CA ALA A 426 11.83 11.77 -10.66
C ALA A 426 10.60 11.15 -11.33
N VAL A 427 10.65 10.86 -12.63
CA VAL A 427 9.55 10.23 -13.37
C VAL A 427 9.25 8.83 -12.84
N ILE A 428 10.29 8.01 -12.61
CA ILE A 428 10.14 6.67 -12.02
C ILE A 428 9.50 6.76 -10.64
N ASN A 429 9.95 7.70 -9.79
CA ASN A 429 9.43 7.85 -8.45
C ASN A 429 7.96 8.28 -8.42
N VAL A 430 7.47 9.08 -9.37
CA VAL A 430 6.04 9.39 -9.47
C VAL A 430 5.22 8.09 -9.63
N GLY A 431 5.64 7.20 -10.51
CA GLY A 431 4.97 5.90 -10.67
C GLY A 431 5.10 5.01 -9.45
N THR A 432 6.32 4.86 -8.91
CA THR A 432 6.60 3.98 -7.77
C THR A 432 5.92 4.45 -6.48
N ALA A 433 5.73 5.78 -6.31
CA ALA A 433 5.02 6.33 -5.15
C ALA A 433 3.54 5.89 -5.08
N THR A 434 2.91 5.48 -6.18
CA THR A 434 1.57 4.88 -6.14
C THR A 434 1.55 3.56 -5.38
N ILE A 435 2.65 2.78 -5.46
CA ILE A 435 2.77 1.50 -4.76
C ILE A 435 2.95 1.71 -3.24
N ALA A 436 3.47 2.88 -2.81
CA ALA A 436 3.62 3.20 -1.40
C ALA A 436 2.27 3.25 -0.63
N ALA A 437 1.16 3.45 -1.33
CA ALA A 437 -0.18 3.33 -0.75
C ALA A 437 -0.47 1.92 -0.19
N PHE A 438 0.17 0.87 -0.71
CA PHE A 438 0.05 -0.49 -0.20
C PHE A 438 0.56 -0.66 1.24
N ILE A 439 1.34 0.26 1.73
CA ILE A 439 1.84 0.29 3.10
C ILE A 439 1.31 1.51 3.89
N GLY A 440 0.23 2.13 3.40
CA GLY A 440 -0.43 3.25 4.05
C GLY A 440 0.33 4.58 4.02
N ALA A 441 1.18 4.79 3.01
CA ALA A 441 1.92 6.05 2.85
C ALA A 441 1.10 7.17 2.19
N GLY A 442 -0.09 6.87 1.71
CA GLY A 442 -0.97 7.86 1.09
C GLY A 442 -0.71 8.11 -0.39
N GLY A 443 -1.15 9.27 -0.87
CA GLY A 443 -0.99 9.71 -2.24
C GLY A 443 -2.02 9.10 -3.21
N TYR A 444 -1.84 9.33 -4.52
CA TYR A 444 -2.79 8.88 -5.55
C TYR A 444 -3.00 7.37 -5.58
N GLY A 445 -2.04 6.59 -5.06
CA GLY A 445 -2.14 5.14 -4.93
C GLY A 445 -3.30 4.68 -4.04
N GLU A 446 -3.76 5.48 -3.07
CA GLU A 446 -4.94 5.13 -2.25
C GLU A 446 -6.17 4.84 -3.12
N ARG A 447 -6.44 5.69 -4.11
CA ARG A 447 -7.58 5.51 -5.01
C ARG A 447 -7.41 4.33 -5.96
N ILE A 448 -6.16 4.05 -6.38
CA ILE A 448 -5.85 2.88 -7.22
C ILE A 448 -6.14 1.61 -6.43
N VAL A 449 -5.64 1.52 -5.19
CA VAL A 449 -5.86 0.37 -4.30
C VAL A 449 -7.34 0.20 -3.94
N THR A 450 -8.03 1.31 -3.65
CA THR A 450 -9.48 1.31 -3.37
C THR A 450 -10.28 0.86 -4.59
N GLY A 451 -9.95 1.37 -5.77
CA GLY A 451 -10.63 0.98 -7.02
C GLY A 451 -10.44 -0.50 -7.34
N LEU A 452 -9.25 -1.05 -7.10
CA LEU A 452 -9.01 -2.50 -7.22
C LEU A 452 -9.86 -3.30 -6.23
N ALA A 453 -9.89 -2.91 -4.95
CA ALA A 453 -10.66 -3.62 -3.92
C ALA A 453 -12.16 -3.61 -4.20
N LEU A 454 -12.70 -2.48 -4.70
CA LEU A 454 -14.11 -2.36 -5.07
C LEU A 454 -14.44 -2.92 -6.46
N ASN A 455 -13.42 -3.22 -7.27
CA ASN A 455 -13.56 -3.45 -8.72
C ASN A 455 -14.26 -2.27 -9.43
N ASP A 456 -13.90 -1.06 -9.02
CA ASP A 456 -14.42 0.20 -9.57
C ASP A 456 -13.36 0.90 -10.42
N ASN A 457 -13.47 0.74 -11.73
CA ASN A 457 -12.57 1.34 -12.71
C ASN A 457 -12.57 2.88 -12.64
N ALA A 458 -13.68 3.52 -12.25
CA ALA A 458 -13.75 4.97 -12.17
C ALA A 458 -12.89 5.49 -11.00
N THR A 459 -12.97 4.85 -9.83
CA THR A 459 -12.12 5.16 -8.67
C THR A 459 -10.65 4.84 -8.95
N LEU A 460 -10.35 3.71 -9.60
CA LEU A 460 -8.99 3.34 -10.01
C LEU A 460 -8.39 4.42 -10.93
N LEU A 461 -9.11 4.80 -11.97
CA LEU A 461 -8.67 5.84 -12.92
C LEU A 461 -8.56 7.21 -12.26
N ALA A 462 -9.40 7.54 -11.27
CA ALA A 462 -9.30 8.79 -10.50
C ALA A 462 -8.00 8.88 -9.66
N GLY A 463 -7.31 7.76 -9.43
CA GLY A 463 -5.96 7.72 -8.88
C GLY A 463 -4.87 7.66 -9.95
N ALA A 464 -5.06 6.83 -11.00
CA ALA A 464 -4.05 6.60 -12.04
C ALA A 464 -3.84 7.81 -12.96
N VAL A 465 -4.92 8.51 -13.34
CA VAL A 465 -4.84 9.68 -14.25
C VAL A 465 -4.02 10.84 -13.63
N PRO A 466 -4.25 11.28 -12.37
CA PRO A 466 -3.43 12.32 -11.78
C PRO A 466 -1.95 11.92 -11.63
N ALA A 467 -1.67 10.64 -11.30
CA ALA A 467 -0.31 10.13 -11.21
C ALA A 467 0.41 10.20 -12.58
N ALA A 468 -0.25 9.74 -13.65
CA ALA A 468 0.28 9.81 -15.00
C ALA A 468 0.45 11.28 -15.46
N ALA A 469 -0.52 12.15 -15.20
CA ALA A 469 -0.43 13.56 -15.51
C ALA A 469 0.75 14.23 -14.78
N LEU A 470 0.96 13.91 -13.50
CA LEU A 470 2.10 14.40 -12.74
C LEU A 470 3.44 13.93 -13.34
N ALA A 471 3.54 12.66 -13.74
CA ALA A 471 4.74 12.14 -14.40
C ALA A 471 5.06 12.90 -15.70
N LEU A 472 4.03 13.17 -16.53
CA LEU A 472 4.17 13.96 -17.75
C LEU A 472 4.55 15.43 -17.46
N LEU A 473 3.97 16.03 -16.43
CA LEU A 473 4.32 17.40 -16.00
C LEU A 473 5.77 17.48 -15.51
N VAL A 474 6.22 16.51 -14.73
CA VAL A 474 7.61 16.41 -14.27
C VAL A 474 8.54 16.27 -15.47
N GLN A 475 8.25 15.34 -16.39
CA GLN A 475 9.03 15.16 -17.62
C GLN A 475 9.12 16.46 -18.43
N GLY A 476 7.97 17.09 -18.71
CA GLY A 476 7.89 18.33 -19.47
C GLY A 476 8.64 19.49 -18.81
N ALA A 477 8.57 19.61 -17.47
CA ALA A 477 9.30 20.62 -16.73
C ALA A 477 10.83 20.48 -16.91
N PHE A 478 11.34 19.23 -16.85
CA PHE A 478 12.76 18.97 -17.12
C PHE A 478 13.14 19.29 -18.58
N GLU A 479 12.33 18.91 -19.56
CA GLU A 479 12.58 19.19 -20.98
C GLU A 479 12.61 20.70 -21.26
N LEU A 480 11.68 21.46 -20.67
CA LEU A 480 11.69 22.92 -20.78
C LEU A 480 12.94 23.53 -20.13
N GLY A 481 13.35 23.00 -18.96
CA GLY A 481 14.60 23.38 -18.30
C GLY A 481 15.83 23.13 -19.18
N GLU A 482 15.94 21.92 -19.75
CA GLU A 482 17.05 21.54 -20.65
C GLU A 482 17.12 22.44 -21.89
N ARG A 483 15.98 22.74 -22.52
CA ARG A 483 15.91 23.66 -23.68
C ARG A 483 16.38 25.08 -23.32
N ARG A 484 15.99 25.59 -22.17
CA ARG A 484 16.36 26.89 -21.68
C ARG A 484 17.87 26.99 -21.36
N PHE A 485 18.42 25.92 -20.77
CA PHE A 485 19.87 25.80 -20.52
C PHE A 485 20.67 25.76 -21.83
N ALA A 486 20.26 24.97 -22.81
CA ALA A 486 20.91 24.89 -24.11
C ALA A 486 20.85 26.23 -24.86
N TRP A 487 19.73 26.96 -24.76
CA TRP A 487 19.61 28.30 -25.36
C TRP A 487 20.54 29.32 -24.68
N MET A 488 20.65 29.33 -23.33
CA MET A 488 21.53 30.23 -22.60
C MET A 488 23.01 29.94 -22.89
N ALA A 489 23.40 28.69 -23.06
CA ALA A 489 24.77 28.30 -23.43
C ALA A 489 25.13 28.83 -24.81
N ARG A 490 24.29 28.67 -25.82
CA ARG A 490 24.49 29.24 -27.18
C ARG A 490 24.52 30.77 -27.20
N ALA A 491 23.67 31.40 -26.42
CA ALA A 491 23.65 32.86 -26.31
C ALA A 491 24.93 33.45 -25.67
N ARG A 492 25.58 32.69 -24.76
CA ARG A 492 26.88 33.03 -24.18
C ARG A 492 28.03 32.87 -25.17
N GLU A 493 28.03 31.78 -25.94
CA GLU A 493 29.02 31.55 -27.00
C GLU A 493 28.96 32.63 -28.08
N ALA A 494 27.76 33.04 -28.50
CA ALA A 494 27.57 34.10 -29.48
C ALA A 494 28.10 35.48 -28.97
N LYS A 495 27.99 35.75 -27.66
CA LYS A 495 28.54 36.99 -27.06
C LYS A 495 30.06 36.97 -26.81
N SER A 496 30.70 35.81 -26.84
CA SER A 496 32.17 35.71 -26.67
C SER A 496 32.94 35.78 -27.99
N VAL A 497 32.23 35.79 -29.12
CA VAL A 497 32.78 35.85 -30.49
C VAL A 497 32.69 37.30 -31.06
N LEU A 498 31.93 38.18 -30.41
CA LEU A 498 31.88 39.62 -30.66
C LEU A 498 32.80 40.37 -29.69
#